data_5a8ae0e098c291e1c230a7b30fa1c1f2
#
_entry.id   5a8ae0e098c291e1c230a7b30fa1c1f2
#
_cell.length_a   1.000
_cell.length_b   1.000
_cell.length_c   1.000
_cell.angle_alpha   90.00
_cell.angle_beta   90.00
_cell.angle_gamma   90.00
#
_symmetry.space_group_name_H-M   'P 1'
#
loop_
_entity.id
_entity.type
_entity.pdbx_description
1 polymer ?
#
loop_
_entity_poly.entity_id
_entity_poly.type
_entity_poly.pdbx_seq_one_letter_code
_entity_poly.pdbx_strand_id
1 'polypeptide(L)'
;MRYDPIKDRLEGLADRHPLLRRLFYGLLNMLFLRAWYVRRLVRQLLPRDRPVRVLDAGTGFGQYAYFVARTFPLAEVMAVDVKVDYLARARQFIRQTPQAAQVTFQVDDLTDLMSEGPFDLILSVDVMEHIADDEAVFRHFKRVLRQGGHAIINTPSDKGGSDVQAPGDESFIEEHVRDGYAPAELRAKLERAGLEVVDLRYTYGPYGATAWQWLIRRPIQWVGRSWASVLLLPLYYAVTLPVGLLLHVLDVRTSNETGTGLLAVARNPSEALP
;
A
#
# COMPACT_ATOMS: atom_id res chain seq x y z
N MET A 1 11.07 9.68 17.62
CA MET A 1 9.96 8.85 18.13
C MET A 1 9.56 7.92 17.01
N ARG A 2 9.68 6.63 17.21
CA ARG A 2 9.44 5.60 16.19
C ARG A 2 7.95 5.52 15.86
N TYR A 3 7.61 5.44 14.58
CA TYR A 3 6.24 5.31 14.07
C TYR A 3 5.58 3.99 14.52
N ASP A 4 6.35 2.92 14.57
CA ASP A 4 5.89 1.57 14.87
C ASP A 4 5.16 1.41 16.22
N PRO A 5 5.61 1.98 17.37
CA PRO A 5 4.90 1.81 18.62
C PRO A 5 3.50 2.46 18.67
N ILE A 6 3.26 3.53 17.91
CA ILE A 6 1.94 4.18 17.82
C ILE A 6 1.02 3.34 16.95
N LYS A 7 1.55 2.84 15.83
CA LYS A 7 0.86 1.94 14.90
C LYS A 7 0.38 0.67 15.62
N ASP A 8 1.27 0.00 16.36
CA ASP A 8 0.96 -1.22 17.10
C ASP A 8 -0.09 -1.00 18.21
N ARG A 9 -0.05 0.14 18.90
CA ARG A 9 -1.07 0.50 19.91
C ARG A 9 -2.43 0.77 19.29
N LEU A 10 -2.49 1.49 18.18
CA LEU A 10 -3.74 1.77 17.47
C LEU A 10 -4.32 0.49 16.88
N GLU A 11 -3.48 -0.39 16.38
CA GLU A 11 -3.87 -1.69 15.89
C GLU A 11 -4.43 -2.58 17.01
N GLY A 12 -3.74 -2.68 18.15
CA GLY A 12 -4.22 -3.43 19.31
C GLY A 12 -5.58 -2.94 19.84
N LEU A 13 -5.88 -1.64 19.70
CA LEU A 13 -7.21 -1.10 19.99
C LEU A 13 -8.24 -1.49 18.91
N ALA A 14 -7.83 -1.44 17.63
CA ALA A 14 -8.70 -1.80 16.51
C ALA A 14 -9.09 -3.29 16.53
N ASP A 15 -8.23 -4.16 17.05
CA ASP A 15 -8.49 -5.61 17.15
C ASP A 15 -9.56 -6.00 18.18
N ARG A 16 -9.90 -5.09 19.08
CA ARG A 16 -10.89 -5.39 20.14
C ARG A 16 -12.33 -5.56 19.63
N HIS A 17 -12.65 -4.95 18.47
CA HIS A 17 -13.99 -5.03 17.91
C HIS A 17 -13.99 -4.80 16.39
N PRO A 18 -14.79 -5.57 15.59
CA PRO A 18 -14.83 -5.43 14.14
C PRO A 18 -15.18 -4.03 13.63
N LEU A 19 -16.02 -3.30 14.37
CA LEU A 19 -16.35 -1.91 14.00
C LEU A 19 -15.15 -0.98 14.16
N LEU A 20 -14.32 -1.17 15.20
CA LEU A 20 -13.09 -0.39 15.38
C LEU A 20 -12.10 -0.68 14.27
N ARG A 21 -11.97 -1.93 13.84
CA ARG A 21 -11.12 -2.30 12.70
C ARG A 21 -11.62 -1.69 11.39
N ARG A 22 -12.92 -1.67 11.15
CA ARG A 22 -13.50 -0.97 9.98
C ARG A 22 -13.25 0.53 10.03
N LEU A 23 -13.40 1.15 11.19
CA LEU A 23 -13.08 2.56 11.39
C LEU A 23 -11.59 2.84 11.15
N PHE A 24 -10.72 2.01 11.68
CA PHE A 24 -9.28 2.08 11.47
C PHE A 24 -8.92 2.02 9.97
N TYR A 25 -9.45 1.04 9.23
CA TYR A 25 -9.28 1.00 7.77
C TYR A 25 -9.88 2.22 7.07
N GLY A 26 -11.01 2.72 7.55
CA GLY A 26 -11.61 3.97 7.05
C GLY A 26 -10.66 5.15 7.21
N LEU A 27 -10.04 5.30 8.37
CA LEU A 27 -9.05 6.33 8.66
C LEU A 27 -7.79 6.16 7.80
N LEU A 28 -7.23 4.97 7.69
CA LEU A 28 -6.09 4.71 6.81
C LEU A 28 -6.41 5.07 5.36
N ASN A 29 -7.58 4.65 4.87
CA ASN A 29 -8.02 4.94 3.51
C ASN A 29 -8.28 6.44 3.26
N MET A 30 -8.60 7.20 4.29
CA MET A 30 -8.88 8.63 4.20
C MET A 30 -7.59 9.46 4.31
N LEU A 31 -6.74 9.13 5.29
CA LEU A 31 -5.58 9.94 5.66
C LEU A 31 -4.34 9.66 4.81
N PHE A 32 -4.18 8.44 4.30
CA PHE A 32 -3.00 8.08 3.51
C PHE A 32 -3.28 8.19 2.02
N LEU A 33 -2.58 9.10 1.37
CA LEU A 33 -2.73 9.39 -0.06
C LEU A 33 -2.45 8.17 -0.96
N ARG A 34 -1.50 7.28 -0.58
CA ARG A 34 -1.26 6.03 -1.32
C ARG A 34 -2.51 5.19 -1.48
N ALA A 35 -3.39 5.16 -0.47
CA ALA A 35 -4.64 4.41 -0.57
C ALA A 35 -5.59 4.99 -1.63
N TRP A 36 -5.55 6.30 -1.89
CA TRP A 36 -6.33 6.95 -2.94
C TRP A 36 -5.86 6.51 -4.32
N TYR A 37 -4.54 6.52 -4.56
CA TYR A 37 -3.94 6.08 -5.82
C TYR A 37 -4.22 4.60 -6.07
N VAL A 38 -3.88 3.72 -5.13
CA VAL A 38 -4.07 2.27 -5.28
C VAL A 38 -5.53 1.91 -5.50
N ARG A 39 -6.45 2.43 -4.68
CA ARG A 39 -7.88 2.14 -4.81
C ARG A 39 -8.49 2.67 -6.11
N ARG A 40 -7.98 3.79 -6.63
CA ARG A 40 -8.39 4.30 -7.94
C ARG A 40 -7.96 3.33 -9.05
N LEU A 41 -6.71 2.91 -9.05
CA LEU A 41 -6.17 1.98 -10.05
C LEU A 41 -6.85 0.61 -10.00
N VAL A 42 -7.05 0.06 -8.80
CA VAL A 42 -7.78 -1.22 -8.64
C VAL A 42 -9.17 -1.14 -9.28
N ARG A 43 -9.91 -0.02 -9.08
CA ARG A 43 -11.24 0.17 -9.69
C ARG A 43 -11.19 0.35 -11.20
N GLN A 44 -10.07 0.81 -11.76
CA GLN A 44 -9.88 0.97 -13.21
C GLN A 44 -9.45 -0.32 -13.90
N LEU A 45 -8.65 -1.15 -13.21
CA LEU A 45 -8.04 -2.35 -13.78
C LEU A 45 -8.90 -3.60 -13.60
N LEU A 46 -9.69 -3.70 -12.52
CA LEU A 46 -10.51 -4.88 -12.27
C LEU A 46 -11.95 -4.71 -12.79
N PRO A 47 -12.46 -5.68 -13.56
CA PRO A 47 -13.86 -5.76 -13.92
C PRO A 47 -14.72 -6.15 -12.70
N ARG A 48 -16.00 -5.76 -12.71
CA ARG A 48 -16.96 -6.08 -11.62
C ARG A 48 -17.94 -7.19 -11.97
N ASP A 49 -18.01 -7.54 -13.23
CA ASP A 49 -19.02 -8.39 -13.86
C ASP A 49 -18.55 -9.83 -14.09
N ARG A 50 -17.28 -10.11 -13.78
CA ARG A 50 -16.70 -11.46 -13.85
C ARG A 50 -15.82 -11.78 -12.63
N PRO A 51 -15.59 -13.08 -12.36
CA PRO A 51 -14.61 -13.50 -11.36
C PRO A 51 -13.20 -12.97 -11.67
N VAL A 52 -12.49 -12.57 -10.63
CA VAL A 52 -11.10 -12.12 -10.70
C VAL A 52 -10.33 -12.69 -9.50
N ARG A 53 -9.05 -13.03 -9.73
CA ARG A 53 -8.14 -13.46 -8.68
C ARG A 53 -7.11 -12.36 -8.41
N VAL A 54 -6.95 -11.99 -7.16
CA VAL A 54 -6.06 -10.92 -6.72
C VAL A 54 -5.08 -11.44 -5.68
N LEU A 55 -3.80 -11.14 -5.87
CA LEU A 55 -2.76 -11.36 -4.86
C LEU A 55 -2.48 -10.03 -4.15
N ASP A 56 -2.68 -9.99 -2.83
CA ASP A 56 -2.24 -8.90 -1.96
C ASP A 56 -0.90 -9.30 -1.33
N ALA A 57 0.19 -8.90 -1.98
CA ALA A 57 1.56 -9.31 -1.72
C ALA A 57 2.21 -8.39 -0.68
N GLY A 58 2.42 -8.90 0.53
CA GLY A 58 2.78 -8.13 1.71
C GLY A 58 1.54 -7.44 2.29
N THR A 59 0.49 -8.23 2.55
CA THR A 59 -0.84 -7.70 2.93
C THR A 59 -0.85 -6.94 4.26
N GLY A 60 0.13 -7.16 5.14
CA GLY A 60 0.18 -6.57 6.47
C GLY A 60 -1.13 -6.77 7.24
N PHE A 61 -1.82 -5.69 7.51
CA PHE A 61 -3.11 -5.71 8.24
C PHE A 61 -4.33 -6.17 7.43
N GLY A 62 -4.18 -6.53 6.16
CA GLY A 62 -5.28 -6.94 5.29
C GLY A 62 -6.17 -5.81 4.79
N GLN A 63 -5.69 -4.55 4.81
CA GLN A 63 -6.46 -3.38 4.39
C GLN A 63 -6.89 -3.46 2.94
N TYR A 64 -5.97 -3.81 2.04
CA TYR A 64 -6.26 -3.89 0.61
C TYR A 64 -7.00 -5.15 0.24
N ALA A 65 -6.70 -6.30 0.87
CA ALA A 65 -7.49 -7.52 0.74
C ALA A 65 -8.97 -7.28 1.09
N TYR A 66 -9.24 -6.63 2.23
CA TYR A 66 -10.59 -6.25 2.63
C TYR A 66 -11.25 -5.27 1.65
N PHE A 67 -10.49 -4.27 1.18
CA PHE A 67 -11.01 -3.31 0.21
C PHE A 67 -11.42 -3.99 -1.10
N VAL A 68 -10.58 -4.87 -1.65
CA VAL A 68 -10.88 -5.61 -2.90
C VAL A 68 -12.10 -6.49 -2.71
N ALA A 69 -12.13 -7.35 -1.70
CA ALA A 69 -13.24 -8.26 -1.44
C ALA A 69 -14.57 -7.52 -1.23
N ARG A 70 -14.55 -6.35 -0.55
CA ARG A 70 -15.75 -5.53 -0.36
C ARG A 70 -16.22 -4.83 -1.63
N THR A 71 -15.30 -4.46 -2.53
CA THR A 71 -15.60 -3.66 -3.73
C THR A 71 -15.98 -4.53 -4.93
N PHE A 72 -15.44 -5.74 -4.99
CA PHE A 72 -15.61 -6.70 -6.08
C PHE A 72 -16.20 -8.00 -5.53
N PRO A 73 -17.53 -8.17 -5.57
CA PRO A 73 -18.20 -9.33 -4.95
C PRO A 73 -17.78 -10.68 -5.52
N LEU A 74 -17.26 -10.72 -6.73
CA LEU A 74 -16.79 -11.93 -7.41
C LEU A 74 -15.26 -12.12 -7.32
N ALA A 75 -14.57 -11.30 -6.51
CA ALA A 75 -13.12 -11.41 -6.35
C ALA A 75 -12.75 -12.53 -5.36
N GLU A 76 -11.73 -13.30 -5.73
CA GLU A 76 -10.98 -14.18 -4.83
C GLU A 76 -9.65 -13.50 -4.52
N VAL A 77 -9.39 -13.25 -3.25
CA VAL A 77 -8.20 -12.55 -2.79
C VAL A 77 -7.31 -13.50 -2.01
N MET A 78 -6.10 -13.69 -2.48
CA MET A 78 -5.03 -14.32 -1.73
C MET A 78 -4.18 -13.23 -1.08
N ALA A 79 -4.11 -13.21 0.23
CA ALA A 79 -3.39 -12.24 1.02
C ALA A 79 -2.18 -12.93 1.67
N VAL A 80 -0.97 -12.50 1.32
CA VAL A 80 0.27 -13.14 1.77
C VAL A 80 1.16 -12.14 2.52
N ASP A 81 1.84 -12.64 3.56
CA ASP A 81 2.83 -11.91 4.33
C ASP A 81 3.75 -12.89 5.05
N VAL A 82 4.96 -12.47 5.39
CA VAL A 82 5.89 -13.26 6.23
C VAL A 82 5.55 -13.15 7.73
N LYS A 83 4.84 -12.08 8.13
CA LYS A 83 4.49 -11.79 9.54
C LYS A 83 3.22 -12.54 9.95
N VAL A 84 3.41 -13.71 10.58
CA VAL A 84 2.31 -14.61 11.00
C VAL A 84 1.26 -13.90 11.86
N ASP A 85 1.70 -13.03 12.77
CA ASP A 85 0.80 -12.31 13.68
C ASP A 85 -0.13 -11.35 12.94
N TYR A 86 0.37 -10.67 11.91
CA TYR A 86 -0.44 -9.76 11.08
C TYR A 86 -1.52 -10.54 10.33
N LEU A 87 -1.14 -11.68 9.74
CA LEU A 87 -2.09 -12.56 9.05
C LEU A 87 -3.14 -13.13 10.00
N ALA A 88 -2.75 -13.53 11.21
CA ALA A 88 -3.68 -14.06 12.21
C ALA A 88 -4.75 -13.02 12.58
N ARG A 89 -4.34 -11.77 12.85
CA ARG A 89 -5.25 -10.65 13.17
C ARG A 89 -6.13 -10.27 11.99
N ALA A 90 -5.57 -10.16 10.78
CA ALA A 90 -6.34 -9.86 9.57
C ALA A 90 -7.37 -10.95 9.28
N ARG A 91 -6.98 -12.24 9.41
CA ARG A 91 -7.87 -13.39 9.26
C ARG A 91 -9.00 -13.39 10.30
N GLN A 92 -8.68 -13.10 11.56
CA GLN A 92 -9.68 -13.02 12.63
C GLN A 92 -10.74 -11.94 12.33
N PHE A 93 -10.31 -10.77 11.84
CA PHE A 93 -11.23 -9.70 11.45
C PHE A 93 -12.09 -10.12 10.25
N ILE A 94 -11.48 -10.60 9.17
CA ILE A 94 -12.19 -10.95 7.92
C ILE A 94 -13.25 -12.03 8.17
N ARG A 95 -12.98 -13.03 9.03
CA ARG A 95 -13.94 -14.07 9.41
C ARG A 95 -15.23 -13.53 10.01
N GLN A 96 -15.22 -12.31 10.55
CA GLN A 96 -16.38 -11.63 11.13
C GLN A 96 -17.08 -10.69 10.13
N THR A 97 -16.74 -10.78 8.86
CA THR A 97 -17.30 -9.95 7.79
C THR A 97 -17.96 -10.81 6.71
N PRO A 98 -18.89 -10.25 5.91
CA PRO A 98 -19.45 -10.97 4.77
C PRO A 98 -18.41 -11.40 3.71
N GLN A 99 -17.21 -10.86 3.76
CA GLN A 99 -16.10 -11.16 2.84
C GLN A 99 -15.27 -12.38 3.23
N ALA A 100 -15.66 -13.10 4.29
CA ALA A 100 -14.89 -14.23 4.83
C ALA A 100 -14.58 -15.32 3.79
N ALA A 101 -15.52 -15.61 2.90
CA ALA A 101 -15.34 -16.62 1.86
C ALA A 101 -14.46 -16.16 0.68
N GLN A 102 -14.22 -14.85 0.54
CA GLN A 102 -13.48 -14.28 -0.59
C GLN A 102 -11.98 -14.13 -0.32
N VAL A 103 -11.54 -14.16 0.94
CA VAL A 103 -10.16 -13.86 1.30
C VAL A 103 -9.49 -15.06 1.96
N THR A 104 -8.41 -15.52 1.35
CA THR A 104 -7.51 -16.54 1.91
C THR A 104 -6.23 -15.88 2.36
N PHE A 105 -5.73 -16.27 3.55
CA PHE A 105 -4.47 -15.77 4.11
C PHE A 105 -3.45 -16.91 4.15
N GLN A 106 -2.23 -16.63 3.68
CA GLN A 106 -1.13 -17.59 3.66
C GLN A 106 0.16 -16.92 4.09
N VAL A 107 0.98 -17.63 4.88
CA VAL A 107 2.36 -17.23 5.13
C VAL A 107 3.16 -17.57 3.88
N ASP A 108 3.78 -16.56 3.27
CA ASP A 108 4.54 -16.75 2.03
C ASP A 108 5.63 -15.69 1.94
N ASP A 109 6.80 -16.07 1.44
CA ASP A 109 7.92 -15.17 1.19
C ASP A 109 7.91 -14.77 -0.29
N LEU A 110 7.83 -13.48 -0.57
CA LEU A 110 7.78 -12.98 -1.94
C LEU A 110 9.07 -13.30 -2.73
N THR A 111 10.21 -13.51 -2.05
CA THR A 111 11.48 -13.90 -2.68
C THR A 111 11.51 -15.36 -3.07
N ASP A 112 10.66 -16.20 -2.46
CA ASP A 112 10.46 -17.63 -2.79
C ASP A 112 8.96 -17.95 -2.83
N LEU A 113 8.23 -17.21 -3.65
CA LEU A 113 6.76 -17.22 -3.68
C LEU A 113 6.22 -18.59 -4.07
N MET A 114 5.56 -19.25 -3.12
CA MET A 114 4.93 -20.57 -3.32
C MET A 114 3.47 -20.44 -3.81
N SER A 115 2.87 -19.28 -3.67
CA SER A 115 1.50 -19.02 -4.15
C SER A 115 1.40 -19.23 -5.66
N GLU A 116 0.36 -19.96 -6.08
CA GLU A 116 0.11 -20.30 -7.48
C GLU A 116 -0.92 -19.38 -8.11
N GLY A 117 -0.55 -18.85 -9.29
CA GLY A 117 -1.46 -18.10 -10.17
C GLY A 117 -2.46 -18.99 -10.92
N PRO A 118 -3.09 -18.46 -11.98
CA PRO A 118 -2.88 -17.09 -12.47
C PRO A 118 -3.70 -16.05 -11.71
N PHE A 119 -3.10 -14.88 -11.46
CA PHE A 119 -3.78 -13.71 -10.89
C PHE A 119 -4.10 -12.67 -11.96
N ASP A 120 -5.26 -12.00 -11.84
CA ASP A 120 -5.63 -10.83 -12.65
C ASP A 120 -4.89 -9.58 -12.21
N LEU A 121 -4.67 -9.45 -10.90
CA LEU A 121 -4.01 -8.30 -10.29
C LEU A 121 -3.12 -8.74 -9.12
N ILE A 122 -1.95 -8.13 -9.02
CA ILE A 122 -1.09 -8.17 -7.84
C ILE A 122 -1.05 -6.76 -7.24
N LEU A 123 -1.18 -6.67 -5.91
CA LEU A 123 -0.97 -5.46 -5.14
C LEU A 123 0.29 -5.64 -4.28
N SER A 124 1.22 -4.69 -4.35
CA SER A 124 2.38 -4.61 -3.47
C SER A 124 2.52 -3.16 -3.01
N VAL A 125 2.17 -2.88 -1.76
CA VAL A 125 2.07 -1.52 -1.24
C VAL A 125 2.89 -1.36 0.02
N ASP A 126 3.96 -0.56 -0.06
CA ASP A 126 4.95 -0.35 0.99
C ASP A 126 5.58 -1.69 1.45
N VAL A 127 6.10 -2.45 0.50
CA VAL A 127 6.69 -3.78 0.70
C VAL A 127 8.08 -3.86 0.08
N MET A 128 8.25 -3.37 -1.14
CA MET A 128 9.48 -3.59 -1.93
C MET A 128 10.72 -2.91 -1.33
N GLU A 129 10.53 -1.85 -0.55
CA GLU A 129 11.58 -1.18 0.20
C GLU A 129 12.20 -2.03 1.31
N HIS A 130 11.50 -3.07 1.74
CA HIS A 130 11.95 -4.01 2.78
C HIS A 130 12.65 -5.25 2.21
N ILE A 131 12.63 -5.47 0.89
CA ILE A 131 13.12 -6.69 0.25
C ILE A 131 14.41 -6.42 -0.50
N ALA A 132 15.50 -7.11 -0.12
CA ALA A 132 16.80 -6.93 -0.75
C ALA A 132 16.82 -7.51 -2.18
N ASP A 133 16.33 -8.74 -2.37
CA ASP A 133 16.18 -9.39 -3.69
C ASP A 133 14.80 -9.10 -4.31
N ASP A 134 14.59 -7.85 -4.65
CA ASP A 134 13.36 -7.39 -5.29
C ASP A 134 13.21 -7.93 -6.73
N GLU A 135 14.32 -8.23 -7.40
CA GLU A 135 14.27 -8.80 -8.75
C GLU A 135 13.71 -10.23 -8.74
N ALA A 136 13.99 -11.04 -7.69
CA ALA A 136 13.31 -12.33 -7.52
C ALA A 136 11.79 -12.14 -7.38
N VAL A 137 11.36 -11.16 -6.59
CA VAL A 137 9.93 -10.85 -6.42
C VAL A 137 9.28 -10.48 -7.77
N PHE A 138 9.92 -9.61 -8.56
CA PHE A 138 9.35 -9.21 -9.85
C PHE A 138 9.28 -10.39 -10.85
N ARG A 139 10.27 -11.30 -10.84
CA ARG A 139 10.20 -12.55 -11.61
C ARG A 139 9.03 -13.44 -11.17
N HIS A 140 8.80 -13.56 -9.84
CA HIS A 140 7.67 -14.29 -9.30
C HIS A 140 6.34 -13.62 -9.68
N PHE A 141 6.23 -12.31 -9.62
CA PHE A 141 5.04 -11.59 -10.07
C PHE A 141 4.75 -11.89 -11.55
N LYS A 142 5.78 -11.86 -12.42
CA LYS A 142 5.64 -12.25 -13.81
C LYS A 142 5.11 -13.68 -13.98
N ARG A 143 5.65 -14.64 -13.19
CA ARG A 143 5.26 -16.06 -13.23
C ARG A 143 3.80 -16.29 -12.85
N VAL A 144 3.31 -15.58 -11.80
CA VAL A 144 1.97 -15.83 -11.26
C VAL A 144 0.89 -14.92 -11.83
N LEU A 145 1.23 -13.85 -12.55
CA LEU A 145 0.27 -13.04 -13.29
C LEU A 145 -0.22 -13.78 -14.55
N ARG A 146 -1.52 -13.74 -14.80
CA ARG A 146 -2.03 -14.16 -16.11
C ARG A 146 -1.51 -13.23 -17.22
N GLN A 147 -1.54 -13.68 -18.45
CA GLN A 147 -1.31 -12.81 -19.61
C GLN A 147 -2.32 -11.66 -19.61
N GLY A 148 -1.84 -10.44 -19.81
CA GLY A 148 -2.62 -9.21 -19.69
C GLY A 148 -3.00 -8.82 -18.24
N GLY A 149 -2.58 -9.59 -17.22
CA GLY A 149 -2.73 -9.24 -15.81
C GLY A 149 -1.79 -8.11 -15.39
N HIS A 150 -2.10 -7.42 -14.30
CA HIS A 150 -1.39 -6.24 -13.85
C HIS A 150 -0.80 -6.39 -12.45
N ALA A 151 0.33 -5.73 -12.19
CA ALA A 151 0.85 -5.49 -10.84
C ALA A 151 0.81 -4.00 -10.54
N ILE A 152 0.25 -3.62 -9.40
CA ILE A 152 0.35 -2.29 -8.83
C ILE A 152 1.40 -2.34 -7.72
N ILE A 153 2.47 -1.56 -7.89
CA ILE A 153 3.56 -1.46 -6.93
C ILE A 153 3.60 -0.01 -6.44
N ASN A 154 3.42 0.18 -5.14
CA ASN A 154 3.57 1.48 -4.50
C ASN A 154 4.67 1.38 -3.46
N THR A 155 5.65 2.26 -3.52
CA THR A 155 6.86 2.25 -2.70
C THR A 155 7.36 3.68 -2.48
N PRO A 156 8.21 3.96 -1.50
CA PRO A 156 8.95 5.22 -1.44
C PRO A 156 9.76 5.49 -2.71
N SER A 157 9.92 6.77 -3.04
CA SER A 157 10.80 7.21 -4.12
C SER A 157 12.19 7.57 -3.61
N ASP A 158 13.12 7.77 -4.56
CA ASP A 158 14.47 8.31 -4.33
C ASP A 158 14.49 9.78 -3.83
N LYS A 159 13.34 10.42 -3.67
CA LYS A 159 13.20 11.83 -3.27
C LYS A 159 12.83 12.01 -1.79
N GLY A 160 13.15 11.04 -0.94
CA GLY A 160 13.00 11.18 0.51
C GLY A 160 11.71 10.60 1.08
N GLY A 161 11.26 9.46 0.58
CA GLY A 161 10.12 8.72 1.13
C GLY A 161 10.32 8.18 2.54
N SER A 162 11.57 8.06 3.00
CA SER A 162 11.96 7.60 4.34
C SER A 162 12.07 8.70 5.39
N ASP A 163 11.73 9.96 5.06
CA ASP A 163 11.88 11.14 5.95
C ASP A 163 13.33 11.49 6.36
N VAL A 164 14.33 10.87 5.76
CA VAL A 164 15.74 11.20 5.93
C VAL A 164 16.03 12.48 5.13
N GLN A 165 16.10 13.63 5.79
CA GLN A 165 16.33 14.93 5.14
C GLN A 165 17.76 15.46 5.32
N ALA A 166 18.59 14.83 6.16
CA ALA A 166 19.98 15.23 6.38
C ALA A 166 20.89 14.01 6.54
N PRO A 167 22.19 14.13 6.16
CA PRO A 167 23.20 13.11 6.46
C PRO A 167 23.29 12.92 7.99
N GLY A 168 22.93 11.74 8.47
CA GLY A 168 22.91 11.40 9.90
C GLY A 168 21.51 11.30 10.53
N ASP A 169 20.44 11.61 9.78
CA ASP A 169 19.09 11.26 10.23
C ASP A 169 18.89 9.75 10.11
N GLU A 170 18.52 9.10 11.22
CA GLU A 170 18.08 7.70 11.18
C GLU A 170 16.72 7.63 10.47
N SER A 171 16.56 6.67 9.57
CA SER A 171 15.26 6.39 8.93
C SER A 171 14.17 6.27 9.98
N PHE A 172 13.02 6.88 9.73
CA PHE A 172 11.84 6.80 10.59
C PHE A 172 11.31 5.34 10.72
N ILE A 173 11.76 4.45 9.82
CA ILE A 173 11.42 3.03 9.75
C ILE A 173 12.72 2.23 9.65
N GLU A 174 13.09 1.54 10.73
CA GLU A 174 14.35 0.78 10.85
C GLU A 174 14.43 -0.47 9.93
N GLU A 175 13.33 -0.89 9.32
CA GLU A 175 13.25 -2.13 8.52
C GLU A 175 13.51 -1.89 7.02
N HIS A 176 13.79 -0.67 6.57
CA HIS A 176 14.07 -0.40 5.16
C HIS A 176 15.47 -0.85 4.76
N VAL A 177 15.58 -1.67 3.72
CA VAL A 177 16.86 -2.05 3.10
C VAL A 177 17.31 -1.03 2.04
N ARG A 178 16.40 -0.11 1.65
CA ARG A 178 16.65 1.00 0.73
C ARG A 178 15.75 2.20 1.04
N ASP A 179 16.23 3.40 0.74
CA ASP A 179 15.47 4.66 0.96
C ASP A 179 14.29 4.85 0.01
N GLY A 180 14.24 4.09 -1.07
CA GLY A 180 13.22 4.14 -2.11
C GLY A 180 13.80 3.84 -3.48
N TYR A 181 12.98 4.01 -4.53
CA TYR A 181 13.37 3.72 -5.91
C TYR A 181 13.41 4.98 -6.77
N ALA A 182 14.45 5.10 -7.59
CA ALA A 182 14.41 6.00 -8.75
C ALA A 182 13.47 5.39 -9.82
N PRO A 183 12.68 6.22 -10.55
CA PRO A 183 11.79 5.72 -11.60
C PRO A 183 12.49 4.87 -12.65
N ALA A 184 13.66 5.30 -13.11
CA ALA A 184 14.44 4.56 -14.11
C ALA A 184 14.92 3.20 -13.57
N GLU A 185 15.31 3.12 -12.30
CA GLU A 185 15.70 1.87 -11.66
C GLU A 185 14.55 0.88 -11.58
N LEU A 186 13.39 1.32 -11.02
CA LEU A 186 12.21 0.45 -10.89
C LEU A 186 11.74 -0.05 -12.25
N ARG A 187 11.67 0.85 -13.25
CA ARG A 187 11.34 0.47 -14.63
C ARG A 187 12.27 -0.63 -15.15
N ALA A 188 13.58 -0.42 -15.08
CA ALA A 188 14.56 -1.37 -15.58
C ALA A 188 14.47 -2.75 -14.90
N LYS A 189 14.21 -2.79 -13.58
CA LYS A 189 14.03 -4.04 -12.83
C LYS A 189 12.77 -4.79 -13.29
N LEU A 190 11.65 -4.09 -13.44
CA LEU A 190 10.38 -4.68 -13.92
C LEU A 190 10.53 -5.22 -15.35
N GLU A 191 11.16 -4.45 -16.25
CA GLU A 191 11.39 -4.86 -17.63
C GLU A 191 12.35 -6.05 -17.72
N ARG A 192 13.42 -6.12 -16.90
CA ARG A 192 14.29 -7.30 -16.80
C ARG A 192 13.54 -8.55 -16.32
N ALA A 193 12.53 -8.39 -15.47
CA ALA A 193 11.67 -9.49 -15.05
C ALA A 193 10.66 -9.92 -16.13
N GLY A 194 10.61 -9.23 -17.29
CA GLY A 194 9.69 -9.51 -18.39
C GLY A 194 8.30 -8.91 -18.21
N LEU A 195 8.17 -7.89 -17.37
CA LEU A 195 6.95 -7.11 -17.19
C LEU A 195 7.02 -5.83 -18.03
N GLU A 196 5.91 -5.42 -18.63
CA GLU A 196 5.78 -4.16 -19.36
C GLU A 196 5.31 -3.06 -18.38
N VAL A 197 6.06 -1.96 -18.27
CA VAL A 197 5.67 -0.82 -17.43
C VAL A 197 4.68 0.06 -18.18
N VAL A 198 3.40 -0.01 -17.78
CA VAL A 198 2.27 0.72 -18.42
C VAL A 198 2.11 2.12 -17.86
N ASP A 199 2.41 2.30 -16.57
CA ASP A 199 2.35 3.58 -15.87
C ASP A 199 3.44 3.63 -14.79
N LEU A 200 4.11 4.77 -14.68
CA LEU A 200 5.12 5.01 -13.67
C LEU A 200 5.14 6.49 -13.34
N ARG A 201 4.79 6.82 -12.11
CA ARG A 201 4.62 8.21 -11.69
C ARG A 201 5.04 8.43 -10.24
N TYR A 202 5.49 9.63 -9.96
CA TYR A 202 5.62 10.09 -8.58
C TYR A 202 4.25 10.32 -7.94
N THR A 203 4.14 9.96 -6.67
CA THR A 203 3.03 10.29 -5.77
C THR A 203 3.55 11.11 -4.61
N TYR A 204 2.66 11.71 -3.82
CA TYR A 204 3.07 12.65 -2.79
C TYR A 204 3.93 13.79 -3.37
N GLY A 205 3.47 14.40 -4.46
CA GLY A 205 4.01 15.64 -4.98
C GLY A 205 3.77 16.81 -4.02
N PRO A 206 3.87 18.07 -4.46
CA PRO A 206 3.74 19.22 -3.58
C PRO A 206 2.45 19.25 -2.75
N TYR A 207 1.32 18.88 -3.36
CA TYR A 207 0.02 18.79 -2.67
C TYR A 207 -0.01 17.65 -1.66
N GLY A 208 0.42 16.46 -2.07
CA GLY A 208 0.44 15.26 -1.23
C GLY A 208 1.42 15.38 -0.07
N ALA A 209 2.59 15.94 -0.29
CA ALA A 209 3.58 16.22 0.76
C ALA A 209 3.03 17.19 1.81
N THR A 210 2.35 18.26 1.38
CA THR A 210 1.70 19.21 2.29
C THR A 210 0.59 18.54 3.09
N ALA A 211 -0.28 17.76 2.42
CA ALA A 211 -1.34 17.02 3.09
C ALA A 211 -0.78 16.02 4.11
N TRP A 212 0.28 15.28 3.77
CA TRP A 212 0.93 14.34 4.67
C TRP A 212 1.50 15.04 5.92
N GLN A 213 2.16 16.20 5.75
CA GLN A 213 2.65 16.98 6.87
C GLN A 213 1.53 17.42 7.81
N TRP A 214 0.39 17.85 7.26
CA TRP A 214 -0.72 18.36 8.08
C TRP A 214 -1.55 17.23 8.68
N LEU A 215 -1.86 16.19 7.92
CA LEU A 215 -2.76 15.13 8.39
C LEU A 215 -2.06 14.06 9.24
N ILE A 216 -0.75 13.86 9.03
CA ILE A 216 -0.02 12.74 9.64
C ILE A 216 1.15 13.25 10.51
N ARG A 217 2.15 13.90 9.90
CA ARG A 217 3.42 14.21 10.56
C ARG A 217 3.25 15.10 11.79
N ARG A 218 2.58 16.24 11.66
CA ARG A 218 2.37 17.19 12.76
C ARG A 218 1.58 16.59 13.92
N PRO A 219 0.42 15.94 13.71
CA PRO A 219 -0.32 15.26 14.77
C PRO A 219 0.52 14.23 15.52
N ILE A 220 1.27 13.38 14.81
CA ILE A 220 2.16 12.38 15.41
C ILE A 220 3.23 13.05 16.28
N GLN A 221 3.88 14.10 15.77
CA GLN A 221 4.89 14.83 16.52
C GLN A 221 4.32 15.49 17.79
N TRP A 222 3.10 16.04 17.73
CA TRP A 222 2.45 16.65 18.90
C TRP A 222 2.11 15.61 19.97
N VAL A 223 1.48 14.52 19.57
CA VAL A 223 1.16 13.41 20.49
C VAL A 223 2.43 12.81 21.08
N GLY A 224 3.48 12.73 20.27
CA GLY A 224 4.79 12.27 20.72
C GLY A 224 5.46 13.15 21.77
N ARG A 225 5.21 14.47 21.72
CA ARG A 225 5.72 15.41 22.73
C ARG A 225 4.86 15.41 24.00
N SER A 226 3.56 15.32 23.86
CA SER A 226 2.61 15.31 24.97
C SER A 226 1.30 14.63 24.61
N TRP A 227 0.91 13.62 25.39
CA TRP A 227 -0.41 12.98 25.25
C TRP A 227 -1.58 13.95 25.43
N ALA A 228 -1.40 15.05 26.16
CA ALA A 228 -2.42 16.09 26.30
C ALA A 228 -2.79 16.72 24.95
N SER A 229 -1.90 16.68 23.97
CA SER A 229 -2.16 17.18 22.61
C SER A 229 -3.30 16.43 21.89
N VAL A 230 -3.64 15.21 22.31
CA VAL A 230 -4.78 14.44 21.78
C VAL A 230 -6.09 15.22 21.94
N LEU A 231 -6.24 16.01 23.01
CA LEU A 231 -7.43 16.84 23.26
C LEU A 231 -7.61 17.97 22.23
N LEU A 232 -6.52 18.40 21.57
CA LEU A 232 -6.54 19.45 20.56
C LEU A 232 -6.78 18.90 19.16
N LEU A 233 -6.59 17.59 18.93
CA LEU A 233 -6.72 16.97 17.60
C LEU A 233 -8.10 17.16 16.97
N PRO A 234 -9.25 17.06 17.68
CA PRO A 234 -10.55 17.29 17.06
C PRO A 234 -10.68 18.68 16.43
N LEU A 235 -10.24 19.73 17.16
CA LEU A 235 -10.26 21.10 16.67
C LEU A 235 -9.29 21.28 15.49
N TYR A 236 -8.10 20.71 15.60
CA TYR A 236 -7.11 20.74 14.52
C TYR A 236 -7.64 20.09 13.24
N TYR A 237 -8.20 18.88 13.34
CA TYR A 237 -8.74 18.17 12.18
C TYR A 237 -10.03 18.79 11.63
N ALA A 238 -10.81 19.52 12.43
CA ALA A 238 -11.95 20.24 11.92
C ALA A 238 -11.57 21.24 10.80
N VAL A 239 -10.34 21.81 10.88
CA VAL A 239 -9.81 22.74 9.88
C VAL A 239 -8.95 22.03 8.84
N THR A 240 -8.00 21.18 9.30
CA THR A 240 -6.97 20.63 8.40
C THR A 240 -7.46 19.45 7.57
N LEU A 241 -8.44 18.68 8.05
CA LEU A 241 -8.93 17.51 7.33
C LEU A 241 -9.61 17.87 5.99
N PRO A 242 -10.55 18.81 5.91
CA PRO A 242 -11.17 19.20 4.63
C PRO A 242 -10.13 19.69 3.62
N VAL A 243 -9.18 20.53 4.06
CA VAL A 243 -8.11 21.04 3.21
C VAL A 243 -7.17 19.90 2.76
N GLY A 244 -6.76 19.03 3.68
CA GLY A 244 -5.89 17.89 3.36
C GLY A 244 -6.54 16.92 2.37
N LEU A 245 -7.85 16.66 2.50
CA LEU A 245 -8.58 15.83 1.53
C LEU A 245 -8.66 16.50 0.16
N LEU A 246 -8.84 17.82 0.10
CA LEU A 246 -8.75 18.55 -1.17
C LEU A 246 -7.36 18.43 -1.80
N LEU A 247 -6.32 18.56 -0.99
CA LEU A 247 -4.93 18.37 -1.46
C LEU A 247 -4.68 16.95 -1.98
N HIS A 248 -5.27 15.91 -1.36
CA HIS A 248 -5.22 14.54 -1.89
C HIS A 248 -5.88 14.44 -3.27
N VAL A 249 -7.05 15.07 -3.45
CA VAL A 249 -7.75 15.11 -4.76
C VAL A 249 -6.88 15.78 -5.81
N LEU A 250 -6.24 16.90 -5.46
CA LEU A 250 -5.37 17.64 -6.37
C LEU A 250 -4.14 16.79 -6.74
N ASP A 251 -3.47 16.18 -5.78
CA ASP A 251 -2.29 15.33 -6.04
C ASP A 251 -2.63 14.16 -6.98
N VAL A 252 -3.74 13.45 -6.72
CA VAL A 252 -4.17 12.32 -7.56
C VAL A 252 -4.56 12.73 -8.99
N ARG A 253 -4.94 14.01 -9.19
CA ARG A 253 -5.32 14.53 -10.51
C ARG A 253 -4.18 15.21 -11.26
N THR A 254 -3.12 15.57 -10.57
CA THR A 254 -1.94 16.24 -11.13
C THR A 254 -0.90 15.20 -11.54
N SER A 255 -0.21 15.44 -12.65
CA SER A 255 1.01 14.71 -12.98
C SER A 255 2.18 15.33 -12.20
N ASN A 256 2.70 14.56 -11.23
CA ASN A 256 3.80 15.04 -10.40
C ASN A 256 5.14 14.74 -11.08
N GLU A 257 5.97 15.77 -11.28
CA GLU A 257 7.34 15.62 -11.79
C GLU A 257 8.31 15.11 -10.72
N THR A 258 7.94 15.27 -9.45
CA THR A 258 8.68 14.82 -8.28
C THR A 258 7.70 14.49 -7.15
N GLY A 259 8.10 13.63 -6.22
CA GLY A 259 7.29 13.27 -5.06
C GLY A 259 7.98 12.21 -4.22
N THR A 260 7.57 12.08 -2.95
CA THR A 260 8.23 11.16 -2.01
C THR A 260 7.75 9.70 -2.13
N GLY A 261 6.70 9.45 -2.89
CA GLY A 261 6.25 8.10 -3.25
C GLY A 261 6.41 7.84 -4.75
N LEU A 262 6.51 6.58 -5.11
CA LEU A 262 6.57 6.09 -6.48
C LEU A 262 5.52 5.00 -6.69
N LEU A 263 4.77 5.12 -7.76
CA LEU A 263 3.73 4.18 -8.14
C LEU A 263 4.02 3.64 -9.53
N ALA A 264 4.09 2.32 -9.65
CA ALA A 264 4.21 1.63 -10.92
C ALA A 264 2.99 0.75 -11.17
N VAL A 265 2.53 0.73 -12.41
CA VAL A 265 1.62 -0.29 -12.94
C VAL A 265 2.39 -1.06 -14.00
N ALA A 266 2.63 -2.32 -13.75
CA ALA A 266 3.27 -3.23 -14.68
C ALA A 266 2.26 -4.25 -15.20
N ARG A 267 2.42 -4.70 -16.43
CA ARG A 267 1.55 -5.70 -17.09
C ARG A 267 2.37 -6.92 -17.48
N ASN A 268 1.81 -8.08 -17.30
CA ASN A 268 2.32 -9.29 -17.95
C ASN A 268 1.93 -9.22 -19.45
N PRO A 269 2.87 -8.97 -20.37
CA PRO A 269 2.53 -8.81 -21.77
C PRO A 269 1.85 -10.08 -22.30
N SER A 270 0.87 -9.91 -23.17
CA SER A 270 0.34 -11.00 -23.97
C SER A 270 1.45 -11.42 -24.94
N GLU A 271 1.65 -12.71 -25.13
CA GLU A 271 2.48 -13.16 -26.26
C GLU A 271 1.93 -12.52 -27.53
N ALA A 272 2.78 -11.83 -28.28
CA ALA A 272 2.42 -11.39 -29.61
C ALA A 272 2.05 -12.67 -30.37
N LEU A 273 0.81 -12.76 -30.85
CA LEU A 273 0.43 -13.81 -31.80
C LEU A 273 1.41 -13.71 -32.98
N PRO A 274 2.05 -14.82 -33.37
CA PRO A 274 2.99 -14.85 -34.48
C PRO A 274 2.38 -14.38 -35.77
#